data_aeccd7fbc63c836be3b6775eb9543abb
#
_entry.id   aeccd7fbc63c836be3b6775eb9543abb
#
_cell.length_a   1.000
_cell.length_b   1.000
_cell.length_c   1.000
_cell.angle_alpha   90.00
_cell.angle_beta   90.00
_cell.angle_gamma   90.00
#
_symmetry.space_group_name_H-M   'P 1'
#
loop_
_entity.id
_entity.type
_entity.pdbx_description
1 polymer ?
#
loop_
_entity_poly.entity_id
_entity_poly.type
_entity_poly.pdbx_seq_one_letter_code
_entity_poly.pdbx_strand_id
1 'polypeptide(L)'
;MQILDLASYLPEHIVDNQRLSELSGRDAEFFLRRTGIHERRRAASGENTNTLAISAVRALAARTGARLPEVDLVIGCSYTSWDLIGTVAHAVQREYGLRQARAFTLSSACSSVANAMEVVAAFFDAGRSQLALIVAADHNSLYSDDSDQRSGHLWGDGAAAMLLGRATASTAPTAPFLVRDVWTAGLGHVGMGPEGVSLRPREQGLVMPNGKDVFIQACEGMEAAARLLLARNGLQSRDVRLLVPHQANQRIMDHVAERLDMDPGQLASSIAHYGNTGCASAIITLVQHQQQLAPGELALMVTFGGGYSAGAALLQKQ
;
A
#
# COMPACT_ATOMS: atom_id res chain seq x y z
N MET A 1 -10.29 12.55 10.01
CA MET A 1 -10.48 11.13 10.36
C MET A 1 -9.28 10.64 11.15
N GLN A 2 -9.40 9.50 11.84
CA GLN A 2 -8.33 8.94 12.65
C GLN A 2 -8.08 7.49 12.23
N ILE A 3 -6.82 7.08 12.18
CA ILE A 3 -6.47 5.66 12.13
C ILE A 3 -6.52 5.15 13.56
N LEU A 4 -7.41 4.22 13.85
CA LEU A 4 -7.63 3.67 15.17
C LEU A 4 -6.70 2.49 15.45
N ASP A 5 -6.37 1.72 14.43
CA ASP A 5 -5.33 0.70 14.44
C ASP A 5 -4.99 0.25 13.01
N LEU A 6 -3.85 -0.39 12.84
CA LEU A 6 -3.38 -0.95 11.57
C LEU A 6 -2.54 -2.20 11.82
N ALA A 7 -2.69 -3.18 10.94
CA ALA A 7 -1.95 -4.44 11.00
C ALA A 7 -1.57 -4.91 9.60
N SER A 8 -0.61 -5.81 9.52
CA SER A 8 -0.20 -6.44 8.27
C SER A 8 -0.14 -7.95 8.39
N TYR A 9 -0.22 -8.62 7.26
CA TYR A 9 0.04 -10.04 7.11
C TYR A 9 0.99 -10.26 5.94
N LEU A 10 2.00 -11.07 6.17
CA LEU A 10 3.01 -11.45 5.18
C LEU A 10 3.09 -12.97 5.17
N PRO A 11 3.01 -13.63 4.02
CA PRO A 11 3.18 -15.08 3.92
C PRO A 11 4.53 -15.53 4.49
N GLU A 12 4.59 -16.76 4.96
CA GLU A 12 5.80 -17.30 5.59
C GLU A 12 6.87 -17.71 4.56
N HIS A 13 6.43 -18.15 3.37
CA HIS A 13 7.34 -18.63 2.33
C HIS A 13 8.21 -17.50 1.78
N ILE A 14 9.52 -17.67 1.89
CA ILE A 14 10.54 -16.72 1.42
C ILE A 14 11.11 -17.20 0.10
N VAL A 15 11.22 -16.29 -0.87
CA VAL A 15 11.95 -16.49 -2.12
C VAL A 15 13.04 -15.43 -2.22
N ASP A 16 14.30 -15.85 -2.21
CA ASP A 16 15.46 -14.97 -2.32
C ASP A 16 15.90 -14.75 -3.78
N ASN A 17 16.91 -13.90 -3.95
CA ASN A 17 17.45 -13.60 -5.26
C ASN A 17 18.20 -14.80 -5.87
N GLN A 18 18.72 -15.72 -5.06
CA GLN A 18 19.39 -16.92 -5.59
C GLN A 18 18.38 -17.82 -6.32
N ARG A 19 17.21 -18.03 -5.73
CA ARG A 19 16.14 -18.79 -6.38
C ARG A 19 15.67 -18.15 -7.68
N LEU A 20 15.56 -16.83 -7.73
CA LEU A 20 15.18 -16.11 -8.96
C LEU A 20 16.31 -16.14 -10.02
N SER A 21 17.56 -16.15 -9.58
CA SER A 21 18.71 -16.34 -10.48
C SER A 21 18.65 -17.69 -11.22
N GLU A 22 18.32 -18.76 -10.51
CA GLU A 22 18.12 -20.09 -11.09
C GLU A 22 17.01 -20.12 -12.14
N LEU A 23 15.90 -19.41 -11.90
CA LEU A 23 14.73 -19.42 -12.79
C LEU A 23 14.91 -18.50 -14.01
N SER A 24 15.52 -17.34 -13.82
CA SER A 24 15.62 -16.30 -14.85
C SER A 24 16.95 -16.31 -15.63
N GLY A 25 17.97 -16.98 -15.10
CA GLY A 25 19.33 -16.94 -15.65
C GLY A 25 20.07 -15.62 -15.42
N ARG A 26 19.52 -14.70 -14.60
CA ARG A 26 20.19 -13.45 -14.19
C ARG A 26 20.94 -13.64 -12.89
N ASP A 27 22.05 -12.94 -12.74
CA ASP A 27 22.81 -12.90 -11.50
C ASP A 27 21.98 -12.32 -10.34
N ALA A 28 22.00 -13.00 -9.19
CA ALA A 28 21.29 -12.57 -7.97
C ALA A 28 21.70 -11.15 -7.52
N GLU A 29 22.98 -10.80 -7.65
CA GLU A 29 23.51 -9.47 -7.34
C GLU A 29 22.96 -8.39 -8.29
N PHE A 30 22.61 -8.76 -9.53
CA PHE A 30 21.95 -7.85 -10.46
C PHE A 30 20.60 -7.38 -9.91
N PHE A 31 19.78 -8.29 -9.34
CA PHE A 31 18.48 -7.93 -8.75
C PHE A 31 18.66 -7.01 -7.55
N LEU A 32 19.59 -7.32 -6.66
CA LEU A 32 19.88 -6.52 -5.48
C LEU A 32 20.29 -5.09 -5.87
N ARG A 33 21.27 -4.94 -6.75
CA ARG A 33 21.74 -3.60 -7.18
C ARG A 33 20.67 -2.78 -7.89
N ARG A 34 19.74 -3.42 -8.58
CA ARG A 34 18.69 -2.74 -9.35
C ARG A 34 17.51 -2.33 -8.50
N THR A 35 17.21 -3.05 -7.44
CA THR A 35 15.94 -2.92 -6.73
C THR A 35 16.06 -2.73 -5.23
N GLY A 36 17.19 -3.11 -4.63
CA GLY A 36 17.36 -3.18 -3.18
C GLY A 36 16.64 -4.38 -2.53
N ILE A 37 16.04 -5.28 -3.33
CA ILE A 37 15.31 -6.44 -2.81
C ILE A 37 16.29 -7.58 -2.58
N HIS A 38 16.32 -8.12 -1.36
CA HIS A 38 17.07 -9.32 -0.99
C HIS A 38 16.18 -10.56 -1.13
N GLU A 39 14.96 -10.45 -0.64
CA GLU A 39 13.97 -11.52 -0.61
C GLU A 39 12.55 -10.96 -0.76
N ARG A 40 11.60 -11.83 -1.06
CA ARG A 40 10.17 -11.49 -1.08
C ARG A 40 9.35 -12.62 -0.50
N ARG A 41 8.11 -12.32 -0.13
CA ARG A 41 7.17 -13.29 0.40
C ARG A 41 6.28 -13.80 -0.73
N ARG A 42 5.96 -15.08 -0.67
CA ARG A 42 5.07 -15.76 -1.60
C ARG A 42 3.94 -16.43 -0.84
N ALA A 43 2.73 -16.27 -1.31
CA ALA A 43 1.57 -16.97 -0.78
C ALA A 43 1.77 -18.49 -0.89
N ALA A 44 1.39 -19.21 0.16
CA ALA A 44 1.45 -20.67 0.18
C ALA A 44 0.32 -21.30 -0.66
N SER A 45 0.42 -22.58 -0.93
CA SER A 45 -0.68 -23.32 -1.54
C SER A 45 -1.94 -23.20 -0.66
N GLY A 46 -3.05 -22.77 -1.27
CA GLY A 46 -4.31 -22.51 -0.55
C GLY A 46 -4.49 -21.08 -0.07
N GLU A 47 -3.46 -20.25 -0.08
CA GLU A 47 -3.61 -18.82 0.09
C GLU A 47 -3.99 -18.14 -1.23
N ASN A 48 -4.77 -17.08 -1.13
CA ASN A 48 -5.16 -16.22 -2.24
C ASN A 48 -5.40 -14.79 -1.72
N THR A 49 -5.65 -13.85 -2.60
CA THR A 49 -5.85 -12.45 -2.22
C THR A 49 -6.90 -12.26 -1.11
N ASN A 50 -7.99 -13.04 -1.14
CA ASN A 50 -9.03 -12.96 -0.11
C ASN A 50 -8.54 -13.50 1.24
N THR A 51 -7.83 -14.63 1.26
CA THR A 51 -7.29 -15.21 2.51
C THR A 51 -6.17 -14.38 3.11
N LEU A 52 -5.31 -13.77 2.27
CA LEU A 52 -4.30 -12.80 2.73
C LEU A 52 -4.97 -11.61 3.43
N ALA A 53 -6.02 -11.05 2.81
CA ALA A 53 -6.81 -9.96 3.37
C ALA A 53 -7.44 -10.34 4.72
N ILE A 54 -8.08 -11.52 4.81
CA ILE A 54 -8.67 -12.04 6.04
C ILE A 54 -7.60 -12.19 7.14
N SER A 55 -6.39 -12.65 6.79
CA SER A 55 -5.28 -12.79 7.74
C SER A 55 -4.79 -11.45 8.27
N ALA A 56 -4.73 -10.40 7.44
CA ALA A 56 -4.41 -9.04 7.89
C ALA A 56 -5.47 -8.48 8.86
N VAL A 57 -6.75 -8.71 8.55
CA VAL A 57 -7.86 -8.32 9.46
C VAL A 57 -7.83 -9.15 10.74
N ARG A 58 -7.44 -10.43 10.69
CA ARG A 58 -7.26 -11.26 11.88
C ARG A 58 -6.18 -10.67 12.81
N ALA A 59 -5.05 -10.24 12.26
CA ALA A 59 -4.00 -9.59 13.03
C ALA A 59 -4.47 -8.27 13.66
N LEU A 60 -5.30 -7.50 12.93
CA LEU A 60 -5.93 -6.29 13.44
C LEU A 60 -6.92 -6.61 14.57
N ALA A 61 -7.80 -7.60 14.37
CA ALA A 61 -8.83 -8.02 15.31
C ALA A 61 -8.27 -8.51 16.66
N ALA A 62 -7.12 -9.17 16.63
CA ALA A 62 -6.44 -9.60 17.85
C ALA A 62 -6.06 -8.42 18.77
N ARG A 63 -5.95 -7.21 18.24
CA ARG A 63 -5.60 -5.98 18.97
C ARG A 63 -6.80 -5.11 19.28
N THR A 64 -7.76 -5.00 18.35
CA THR A 64 -8.93 -4.12 18.44
C THR A 64 -10.22 -4.84 18.76
N GLY A 65 -10.24 -6.16 18.71
CA GLY A 65 -11.28 -7.20 18.88
C GLY A 65 -12.74 -6.77 19.00
N ALA A 66 -13.05 -5.90 19.92
CA ALA A 66 -14.43 -5.52 20.23
C ALA A 66 -15.06 -4.55 19.21
N ARG A 67 -14.29 -3.89 18.35
CA ARG A 67 -14.81 -2.82 17.47
C ARG A 67 -15.14 -3.27 16.06
N LEU A 68 -14.65 -4.44 15.60
CA LEU A 68 -14.93 -4.92 14.24
C LEU A 68 -16.44 -5.05 13.94
N PRO A 69 -17.30 -5.54 14.85
CA PRO A 69 -18.74 -5.62 14.57
C PRO A 69 -19.43 -4.27 14.32
N GLU A 70 -18.80 -3.15 14.74
CA GLU A 70 -19.32 -1.79 14.54
C GLU A 70 -18.97 -1.21 13.17
N VAL A 71 -18.11 -1.88 12.38
CA VAL A 71 -17.71 -1.42 11.05
C VAL A 71 -18.92 -1.32 10.14
N ASP A 72 -19.14 -0.15 9.57
CA ASP A 72 -20.26 0.18 8.69
C ASP A 72 -19.84 0.45 7.22
N LEU A 73 -18.49 0.41 6.96
CA LEU A 73 -17.91 0.52 5.62
C LEU A 73 -16.66 -0.34 5.51
N VAL A 74 -16.62 -1.24 4.51
CA VAL A 74 -15.45 -2.05 4.15
C VAL A 74 -15.02 -1.70 2.74
N ILE A 75 -13.78 -1.22 2.57
CA ILE A 75 -13.18 -0.97 1.26
C ILE A 75 -12.01 -1.93 1.06
N GLY A 76 -12.14 -2.83 0.09
CA GLY A 76 -11.05 -3.65 -0.39
C GLY A 76 -10.18 -2.86 -1.38
N CYS A 77 -8.86 -3.04 -1.32
CA CYS A 77 -7.90 -2.51 -2.28
C CYS A 77 -7.12 -3.69 -2.86
N SER A 78 -7.24 -3.91 -4.17
CA SER A 78 -6.50 -4.95 -4.86
C SER A 78 -6.56 -4.76 -6.37
N TYR A 79 -5.49 -5.09 -7.06
CA TYR A 79 -5.47 -5.28 -8.52
C TYR A 79 -5.20 -6.73 -8.92
N THR A 80 -4.91 -7.60 -7.95
CA THR A 80 -4.72 -9.05 -8.13
C THR A 80 -5.88 -9.84 -7.52
N SER A 81 -7.10 -9.40 -7.76
CA SER A 81 -8.30 -10.03 -7.19
C SER A 81 -8.37 -11.51 -7.51
N TRP A 82 -8.59 -12.33 -6.48
CA TRP A 82 -8.86 -13.77 -6.64
C TRP A 82 -10.16 -14.03 -7.40
N ASP A 83 -11.17 -13.23 -7.10
CA ASP A 83 -12.48 -13.25 -7.74
C ASP A 83 -12.88 -11.81 -8.08
N LEU A 84 -13.27 -11.57 -9.33
CA LEU A 84 -13.67 -10.25 -9.81
C LEU A 84 -15.09 -9.85 -9.38
N ILE A 85 -15.89 -10.79 -8.87
CA ILE A 85 -17.26 -10.59 -8.41
C ILE A 85 -17.33 -10.66 -6.89
N GLY A 86 -16.92 -11.80 -6.30
CA GLY A 86 -16.81 -12.00 -4.87
C GLY A 86 -15.49 -11.44 -4.32
N THR A 87 -15.35 -10.11 -4.32
CA THR A 87 -14.09 -9.41 -4.09
C THR A 87 -13.60 -9.44 -2.64
N VAL A 88 -12.40 -8.94 -2.40
CA VAL A 88 -11.73 -8.84 -1.08
C VAL A 88 -12.66 -8.27 -0.01
N ALA A 89 -13.38 -7.17 -0.29
CA ALA A 89 -14.28 -6.55 0.68
C ALA A 89 -15.42 -7.49 1.13
N HIS A 90 -16.01 -8.22 0.17
CA HIS A 90 -17.08 -9.17 0.47
C HIS A 90 -16.59 -10.41 1.24
N ALA A 91 -15.38 -10.88 0.92
CA ALA A 91 -14.75 -12.00 1.64
C ALA A 91 -14.52 -11.65 3.12
N VAL A 92 -13.96 -10.46 3.38
CA VAL A 92 -13.75 -9.92 4.72
C VAL A 92 -15.07 -9.68 5.44
N GLN A 93 -16.05 -9.06 4.78
CA GLN A 93 -17.38 -8.82 5.32
C GLN A 93 -18.04 -10.13 5.81
N ARG A 94 -17.99 -11.18 5.00
CA ARG A 94 -18.55 -12.49 5.33
C ARG A 94 -17.81 -13.13 6.49
N GLU A 95 -16.48 -13.16 6.46
CA GLU A 95 -15.65 -13.81 7.48
C GLU A 95 -15.87 -13.23 8.87
N TYR A 96 -15.99 -11.91 8.97
CA TYR A 96 -16.17 -11.22 10.25
C TYR A 96 -17.61 -10.86 10.59
N GLY A 97 -18.58 -11.32 9.78
CA GLY A 97 -20.00 -11.09 10.03
C GLY A 97 -20.41 -9.62 10.05
N LEU A 98 -19.79 -8.75 9.25
CA LEU A 98 -20.02 -7.30 9.24
C LEU A 98 -21.33 -6.95 8.51
N ARG A 99 -22.45 -7.39 9.06
CA ARG A 99 -23.77 -7.37 8.38
C ARG A 99 -24.28 -5.99 8.03
N GLN A 100 -23.87 -4.96 8.76
CA GLN A 100 -24.30 -3.57 8.56
C GLN A 100 -23.37 -2.79 7.62
N ALA A 101 -22.20 -3.35 7.31
CA ALA A 101 -21.21 -2.68 6.50
C ALA A 101 -21.60 -2.63 5.02
N ARG A 102 -21.40 -1.48 4.40
CA ARG A 102 -21.27 -1.39 2.94
C ARG A 102 -19.93 -2.00 2.56
N ALA A 103 -19.89 -2.82 1.52
CA ALA A 103 -18.67 -3.48 1.09
C ALA A 103 -18.49 -3.34 -0.42
N PHE A 104 -17.32 -2.85 -0.82
CA PHE A 104 -16.90 -2.81 -2.23
C PHE A 104 -15.37 -2.79 -2.32
N THR A 105 -14.85 -3.16 -3.49
CA THR A 105 -13.42 -3.11 -3.76
C THR A 105 -13.15 -2.07 -4.84
N LEU A 106 -12.09 -1.28 -4.66
CA LEU A 106 -11.57 -0.33 -5.63
C LEU A 106 -10.15 -0.71 -6.06
N SER A 107 -9.77 -0.28 -7.26
CA SER A 107 -8.42 -0.44 -7.77
C SER A 107 -7.95 0.83 -8.46
N SER A 108 -6.84 1.36 -7.97
CA SER A 108 -5.95 2.33 -8.60
C SER A 108 -4.53 1.78 -8.54
N ALA A 109 -4.40 0.48 -8.77
CA ALA A 109 -3.17 -0.31 -8.58
C ALA A 109 -2.52 -0.01 -7.22
N CYS A 110 -1.21 0.24 -7.17
CA CYS A 110 -0.49 0.44 -5.91
C CYS A 110 -0.88 1.72 -5.14
N SER A 111 -1.61 2.67 -5.75
CA SER A 111 -2.12 3.86 -5.06
C SER A 111 -3.52 3.68 -4.44
N SER A 112 -4.12 2.49 -4.55
CA SER A 112 -5.50 2.20 -4.11
C SER A 112 -5.78 2.61 -2.66
N VAL A 113 -4.81 2.47 -1.76
CA VAL A 113 -4.99 2.81 -0.34
C VAL A 113 -5.23 4.31 -0.15
N ALA A 114 -4.50 5.18 -0.83
CA ALA A 114 -4.71 6.62 -0.76
C ALA A 114 -6.11 6.99 -1.30
N ASN A 115 -6.53 6.39 -2.43
CA ASN A 115 -7.87 6.57 -2.97
C ASN A 115 -8.96 6.07 -2.00
N ALA A 116 -8.73 4.92 -1.33
CA ALA A 116 -9.66 4.41 -0.32
C ALA A 116 -9.77 5.35 0.88
N MET A 117 -8.66 5.95 1.34
CA MET A 117 -8.68 6.94 2.42
C MET A 117 -9.48 8.19 2.04
N GLU A 118 -9.36 8.66 0.80
CA GLU A 118 -10.15 9.80 0.31
C GLU A 118 -11.64 9.46 0.23
N VAL A 119 -11.99 8.27 -0.24
CA VAL A 119 -13.38 7.77 -0.24
C VAL A 119 -13.93 7.65 1.17
N VAL A 120 -13.18 7.11 2.13
CA VAL A 120 -13.59 7.04 3.54
C VAL A 120 -13.82 8.44 4.11
N ALA A 121 -12.93 9.41 3.84
CA ALA A 121 -13.11 10.79 4.27
C ALA A 121 -14.43 11.37 3.75
N ALA A 122 -14.75 11.18 2.46
CA ALA A 122 -16.00 11.61 1.85
C ALA A 122 -17.24 10.94 2.50
N PHE A 123 -17.17 9.65 2.85
CA PHE A 123 -18.26 8.98 3.57
C PHE A 123 -18.44 9.51 4.97
N PHE A 124 -17.35 9.82 5.68
CA PHE A 124 -17.42 10.42 7.02
C PHE A 124 -17.97 11.84 6.99
N ASP A 125 -17.56 12.68 6.03
CA ASP A 125 -18.03 14.04 5.85
C ASP A 125 -19.53 14.08 5.49
N ALA A 126 -19.96 13.17 4.65
CA ALA A 126 -21.38 13.00 4.30
C ALA A 126 -22.23 12.39 5.44
N GLY A 127 -21.64 12.00 6.57
CA GLY A 127 -22.33 11.34 7.68
C GLY A 127 -22.83 9.92 7.37
N ARG A 128 -22.30 9.28 6.33
CA ARG A 128 -22.74 7.99 5.84
C ARG A 128 -21.98 6.80 6.41
N SER A 129 -20.88 7.05 7.13
CA SER A 129 -20.09 6.07 7.87
C SER A 129 -19.51 6.71 9.12
N GLN A 130 -19.26 5.91 10.14
CA GLN A 130 -18.59 6.31 11.39
C GLN A 130 -17.33 5.48 11.65
N LEU A 131 -17.29 4.24 11.15
CA LEU A 131 -16.20 3.31 11.34
C LEU A 131 -15.96 2.51 10.05
N ALA A 132 -14.82 2.76 9.42
CA ALA A 132 -14.44 2.14 8.17
C ALA A 132 -13.26 1.19 8.33
N LEU A 133 -13.24 0.11 7.55
CA LEU A 133 -12.15 -0.83 7.43
C LEU A 133 -11.61 -0.78 5.98
N ILE A 134 -10.37 -0.35 5.81
CA ILE A 134 -9.64 -0.51 4.55
C ILE A 134 -8.81 -1.78 4.66
N VAL A 135 -8.91 -2.64 3.65
CA VAL A 135 -8.12 -3.88 3.55
C VAL A 135 -7.43 -3.92 2.20
N ALA A 136 -6.11 -3.84 2.21
CA ALA A 136 -5.27 -3.91 1.03
C ALA A 136 -4.61 -5.29 0.94
N ALA A 137 -4.73 -5.97 -0.20
CA ALA A 137 -4.11 -7.28 -0.40
C ALA A 137 -3.80 -7.51 -1.87
N ASP A 138 -2.57 -7.96 -2.13
CA ASP A 138 -2.17 -8.39 -3.46
C ASP A 138 -1.42 -9.73 -3.40
N HIS A 139 -1.79 -10.64 -4.30
CA HIS A 139 -1.15 -11.92 -4.58
C HIS A 139 -0.48 -11.81 -5.95
N ASN A 140 0.60 -11.03 -5.99
CA ASN A 140 1.32 -10.72 -7.22
C ASN A 140 1.92 -11.96 -7.88
N SER A 141 2.41 -12.92 -7.06
CA SER A 141 3.04 -14.14 -7.57
C SER A 141 2.08 -15.06 -8.31
N LEU A 142 0.77 -14.90 -8.14
CA LEU A 142 -0.22 -15.64 -8.94
C LEU A 142 -0.19 -15.23 -10.42
N TYR A 143 0.25 -14.01 -10.71
CA TYR A 143 0.19 -13.41 -12.03
C TYR A 143 1.55 -13.01 -12.59
N SER A 144 2.61 -12.96 -11.77
CA SER A 144 3.97 -12.66 -12.21
C SER A 144 4.69 -13.94 -12.64
N ASP A 145 5.60 -13.79 -13.58
CA ASP A 145 6.51 -14.86 -14.01
C ASP A 145 7.89 -14.60 -13.40
N ASP A 146 8.34 -15.47 -12.50
CA ASP A 146 9.64 -15.37 -11.83
C ASP A 146 10.82 -15.54 -12.81
N SER A 147 10.58 -16.06 -14.01
CA SER A 147 11.57 -16.12 -15.09
C SER A 147 11.67 -14.83 -15.90
N ASP A 148 10.69 -13.91 -15.77
CA ASP A 148 10.74 -12.62 -16.45
C ASP A 148 11.87 -11.74 -15.89
N GLN A 149 12.90 -11.56 -16.71
CA GLN A 149 14.09 -10.77 -16.35
C GLN A 149 13.82 -9.26 -16.20
N ARG A 150 12.66 -8.77 -16.64
CA ARG A 150 12.30 -7.33 -16.60
C ARG A 150 11.64 -6.94 -15.30
N SER A 151 10.66 -7.71 -14.86
CA SER A 151 9.83 -7.35 -13.71
C SER A 151 9.51 -8.50 -12.75
N GLY A 152 9.70 -9.77 -13.12
CA GLY A 152 9.36 -10.92 -12.28
C GLY A 152 10.01 -10.90 -10.89
N HIS A 153 11.20 -10.35 -10.81
CA HIS A 153 11.99 -10.25 -9.58
C HIS A 153 11.51 -9.18 -8.58
N LEU A 154 10.56 -8.31 -8.98
CA LEU A 154 10.10 -7.21 -8.14
C LEU A 154 9.05 -7.63 -7.10
N TRP A 155 8.17 -8.53 -7.48
CA TRP A 155 6.88 -8.74 -6.84
C TRP A 155 6.97 -9.57 -5.56
N GLY A 156 6.22 -9.16 -4.55
CA GLY A 156 5.96 -9.89 -3.32
C GLY A 156 4.47 -9.93 -3.03
N ASP A 157 4.04 -10.89 -2.21
CA ASP A 157 2.67 -11.05 -1.76
C ASP A 157 2.51 -10.52 -0.34
N GLY A 158 1.37 -9.91 -0.05
CA GLY A 158 1.10 -9.39 1.28
C GLY A 158 -0.24 -8.70 1.40
N ALA A 159 -0.63 -8.46 2.63
CA ALA A 159 -1.86 -7.75 2.95
C ALA A 159 -1.68 -6.83 4.17
N ALA A 160 -2.53 -5.82 4.25
CA ALA A 160 -2.63 -4.94 5.40
C ALA A 160 -4.08 -4.52 5.64
N ALA A 161 -4.40 -4.21 6.88
CA ALA A 161 -5.70 -3.71 7.28
C ALA A 161 -5.54 -2.44 8.12
N MET A 162 -6.44 -1.48 7.93
CA MET A 162 -6.48 -0.20 8.62
C MET A 162 -7.92 0.08 9.07
N LEU A 163 -8.11 0.25 10.37
CA LEU A 163 -9.38 0.65 10.96
C LEU A 163 -9.39 2.18 11.12
N LEU A 164 -10.40 2.82 10.53
CA LEU A 164 -10.54 4.27 10.54
C LEU A 164 -11.84 4.67 11.24
N GLY A 165 -11.74 5.68 12.10
CA GLY A 165 -12.88 6.31 12.76
C GLY A 165 -13.05 7.75 12.35
N ARG A 166 -14.30 8.22 12.38
CA ARG A 166 -14.60 9.64 12.25
C ARG A 166 -14.01 10.38 13.46
N ALA A 167 -13.18 11.38 13.22
CA ALA A 167 -12.66 12.20 14.31
C ALA A 167 -13.81 13.05 14.90
N THR A 168 -14.02 12.94 16.18
CA THR A 168 -14.95 13.79 16.93
C THR A 168 -14.19 14.50 18.05
N ALA A 169 -14.66 15.66 18.51
CA ALA A 169 -14.04 16.39 19.61
C ALA A 169 -13.94 15.58 20.92
N SER A 170 -14.70 14.50 21.04
CA SER A 170 -14.75 13.59 22.20
C SER A 170 -13.93 12.32 22.05
N THR A 171 -13.28 12.09 20.91
CA THR A 171 -12.45 10.87 20.75
C THR A 171 -11.17 11.03 21.56
N ALA A 172 -11.00 10.14 22.54
CA ALA A 172 -9.82 10.08 23.41
C ALA A 172 -8.53 9.87 22.58
N PRO A 173 -7.36 10.30 23.06
CA PRO A 173 -6.07 10.21 22.37
C PRO A 173 -5.51 8.76 22.31
N THR A 174 -6.32 7.78 21.96
CA THR A 174 -5.92 6.36 21.88
C THR A 174 -5.67 5.91 20.44
N ALA A 175 -6.07 6.72 19.45
CA ALA A 175 -5.81 6.42 18.05
C ALA A 175 -4.33 6.66 17.72
N PRO A 176 -3.62 5.73 17.05
CA PRO A 176 -2.20 5.93 16.74
C PRO A 176 -1.93 7.11 15.79
N PHE A 177 -2.89 7.47 14.92
CA PHE A 177 -2.71 8.59 14.00
C PHE A 177 -3.99 9.40 13.77
N LEU A 178 -3.82 10.72 13.71
CA LEU A 178 -4.74 11.63 13.06
C LEU A 178 -4.37 11.74 11.58
N VAL A 179 -5.31 11.53 10.67
CA VAL A 179 -5.14 11.82 9.24
C VAL A 179 -5.47 13.29 9.04
N ARG A 180 -4.46 14.11 8.77
CA ARG A 180 -4.59 15.56 8.60
C ARG A 180 -5.13 15.92 7.21
N ASP A 181 -4.61 15.23 6.19
CA ASP A 181 -4.98 15.50 4.81
C ASP A 181 -4.72 14.27 3.94
N VAL A 182 -5.49 14.13 2.86
CA VAL A 182 -5.32 13.11 1.82
C VAL A 182 -5.50 13.76 0.46
N TRP A 183 -4.73 13.32 -0.51
CA TRP A 183 -4.85 13.77 -1.90
C TRP A 183 -4.56 12.63 -2.87
N THR A 184 -5.32 12.58 -3.96
CA THR A 184 -5.11 11.62 -5.03
C THR A 184 -5.27 12.26 -6.42
N ALA A 185 -4.64 11.65 -7.43
CA ALA A 185 -4.79 12.04 -8.83
C ALA A 185 -4.70 10.87 -9.78
N GLY A 186 -5.51 10.89 -10.83
CA GLY A 186 -5.34 10.08 -12.02
C GLY A 186 -4.32 10.72 -12.97
N LEU A 187 -3.33 9.94 -13.40
CA LEU A 187 -2.21 10.36 -14.27
C LEU A 187 -2.16 9.54 -15.57
N GLY A 188 -3.32 9.05 -16.04
CA GLY A 188 -3.41 8.22 -17.24
C GLY A 188 -2.96 8.90 -18.54
N HIS A 189 -2.71 10.20 -18.48
CA HIS A 189 -2.26 11.02 -19.61
C HIS A 189 -0.75 11.25 -19.66
N VAL A 190 0.03 10.76 -18.67
CA VAL A 190 1.49 10.93 -18.62
C VAL A 190 2.21 9.64 -18.97
N GLY A 191 3.38 9.73 -19.56
CA GLY A 191 4.22 8.60 -19.93
C GLY A 191 3.44 7.54 -20.71
N MET A 192 3.61 6.29 -20.35
CA MET A 192 2.85 5.17 -20.92
C MET A 192 1.44 5.01 -20.33
N GLY A 193 1.12 5.74 -19.26
CA GLY A 193 -0.22 5.68 -18.64
C GLY A 193 -0.66 4.24 -18.33
N PRO A 194 -1.84 3.80 -18.85
CA PRO A 194 -2.39 2.47 -18.58
C PRO A 194 -1.51 1.30 -19.07
N GLU A 195 -0.62 1.52 -20.02
CA GLU A 195 0.26 0.49 -20.56
C GLU A 195 1.58 0.34 -19.82
N GLY A 196 1.89 1.24 -18.87
CA GLY A 196 3.15 1.23 -18.13
C GLY A 196 3.32 0.03 -17.21
N VAL A 197 2.24 -0.37 -16.52
CA VAL A 197 2.10 -1.62 -15.76
C VAL A 197 0.75 -2.21 -16.07
N SER A 198 0.70 -3.46 -16.50
CA SER A 198 -0.55 -4.13 -16.84
C SER A 198 -0.65 -5.52 -16.26
N LEU A 199 -1.87 -5.93 -15.92
CA LEU A 199 -2.21 -7.28 -15.51
C LEU A 199 -3.27 -7.83 -16.45
N ARG A 200 -2.88 -8.80 -17.28
CA ARG A 200 -3.76 -9.49 -18.23
C ARG A 200 -3.64 -11.00 -18.05
N PRO A 201 -4.48 -11.61 -17.20
CA PRO A 201 -4.30 -13.01 -16.76
C PRO A 201 -4.27 -14.03 -17.88
N ARG A 202 -4.93 -13.76 -19.03
CA ARG A 202 -5.00 -14.69 -20.16
C ARG A 202 -3.97 -14.41 -21.25
N GLU A 203 -3.14 -13.40 -21.09
CA GLU A 203 -2.14 -12.98 -22.08
C GLU A 203 -0.73 -13.08 -21.50
N GLN A 204 -0.34 -12.07 -20.72
CA GLN A 204 1.03 -11.88 -20.26
C GLN A 204 1.17 -11.88 -18.74
N GLY A 205 0.04 -12.02 -18.00
CA GLY A 205 0.04 -11.86 -16.56
C GLY A 205 0.36 -10.42 -16.13
N LEU A 206 1.13 -10.30 -15.05
CA LEU A 206 1.58 -9.03 -14.48
C LEU A 206 2.93 -8.64 -15.09
N VAL A 207 2.93 -7.59 -15.90
CA VAL A 207 4.12 -7.13 -16.64
C VAL A 207 4.35 -5.63 -16.54
N MET A 208 5.63 -5.24 -16.66
CA MET A 208 6.10 -3.86 -16.74
C MET A 208 6.97 -3.73 -18.01
N PRO A 209 6.37 -3.39 -19.17
CA PRO A 209 7.07 -3.40 -20.45
C PRO A 209 8.25 -2.42 -20.51
N ASN A 210 8.11 -1.25 -19.90
CA ASN A 210 9.11 -0.19 -19.87
C ASN A 210 9.34 0.32 -18.43
N GLY A 211 10.21 -0.36 -17.69
CA GLY A 211 10.56 0.01 -16.33
C GLY A 211 11.23 1.40 -16.19
N LYS A 212 11.82 1.96 -17.28
CA LYS A 212 12.39 3.31 -17.26
C LYS A 212 11.30 4.37 -17.20
N ASP A 213 10.23 4.21 -17.99
CA ASP A 213 9.09 5.13 -17.96
C ASP A 213 8.41 5.10 -16.59
N VAL A 214 8.11 3.89 -16.08
CA VAL A 214 7.53 3.71 -14.74
C VAL A 214 8.39 4.36 -13.65
N PHE A 215 9.72 4.21 -13.73
CA PHE A 215 10.65 4.83 -12.79
C PHE A 215 10.52 6.36 -12.80
N ILE A 216 10.57 6.99 -13.98
CA ILE A 216 10.48 8.45 -14.12
C ILE A 216 9.13 8.95 -13.57
N GLN A 217 8.02 8.35 -14.05
CA GLN A 217 6.68 8.79 -13.65
C GLN A 217 6.41 8.56 -12.17
N ALA A 218 6.94 7.48 -11.57
CA ALA A 218 6.82 7.23 -10.14
C ALA A 218 7.60 8.26 -9.30
N CYS A 219 8.82 8.60 -9.70
CA CYS A 219 9.61 9.63 -9.00
C CYS A 219 8.91 10.99 -9.06
N GLU A 220 8.49 11.42 -10.25
CA GLU A 220 7.82 12.71 -10.44
C GLU A 220 6.44 12.75 -9.75
N GLY A 221 5.64 11.70 -9.89
CA GLY A 221 4.30 11.62 -9.31
C GLY A 221 4.30 11.62 -7.78
N MET A 222 5.20 10.86 -7.14
CA MET A 222 5.31 10.84 -5.68
C MET A 222 5.89 12.13 -5.12
N GLU A 223 6.91 12.72 -5.78
CA GLU A 223 7.45 14.02 -5.39
C GLU A 223 6.37 15.10 -5.48
N ALA A 224 5.65 15.18 -6.60
CA ALA A 224 4.60 16.18 -6.80
C ALA A 224 3.47 16.03 -5.78
N ALA A 225 3.03 14.79 -5.48
CA ALA A 225 2.02 14.51 -4.47
C ALA A 225 2.47 14.95 -3.07
N ALA A 226 3.73 14.65 -2.70
CA ALA A 226 4.32 15.05 -1.44
C ALA A 226 4.37 16.58 -1.30
N ARG A 227 4.94 17.27 -2.28
CA ARG A 227 5.07 18.73 -2.25
C ARG A 227 3.71 19.44 -2.19
N LEU A 228 2.75 18.95 -2.97
CA LEU A 228 1.40 19.50 -2.96
C LEU A 228 0.75 19.37 -1.59
N LEU A 229 0.83 18.18 -0.97
CA LEU A 229 0.19 17.93 0.32
C LEU A 229 0.86 18.74 1.44
N LEU A 230 2.18 18.85 1.43
CA LEU A 230 2.93 19.68 2.37
C LEU A 230 2.54 21.16 2.22
N ALA A 231 2.52 21.68 0.99
CA ALA A 231 2.15 23.06 0.71
C ALA A 231 0.71 23.40 1.16
N ARG A 232 -0.25 22.49 0.91
CA ARG A 232 -1.64 22.65 1.37
C ARG A 232 -1.75 22.76 2.90
N ASN A 233 -0.81 22.14 3.62
CA ASN A 233 -0.78 22.14 5.08
C ASN A 233 0.18 23.18 5.68
N GLY A 234 0.81 24.03 4.86
CA GLY A 234 1.80 25.03 5.31
C GLY A 234 3.08 24.42 5.87
N LEU A 235 3.44 23.21 5.41
CA LEU A 235 4.57 22.42 5.88
C LEU A 235 5.70 22.34 4.85
N GLN A 236 6.88 22.02 5.32
CA GLN A 236 8.06 21.70 4.51
C GLN A 236 8.53 20.27 4.79
N SER A 237 9.40 19.72 3.94
CA SER A 237 9.91 18.35 4.10
C SER A 237 10.58 18.11 5.45
N ARG A 238 11.28 19.12 6.01
CA ARG A 238 11.91 19.05 7.33
C ARG A 238 10.93 18.88 8.50
N ASP A 239 9.64 19.18 8.30
CA ASP A 239 8.60 19.01 9.31
C ASP A 239 8.08 17.56 9.37
N VAL A 240 8.45 16.75 8.37
CA VAL A 240 8.09 15.34 8.27
C VAL A 240 9.18 14.49 8.93
N ARG A 241 8.82 13.71 9.95
CA ARG A 241 9.74 12.80 10.62
C ARG A 241 9.94 11.50 9.84
N LEU A 242 8.91 11.04 9.11
CA LEU A 242 8.94 9.76 8.41
C LEU A 242 8.25 9.85 7.05
N LEU A 243 9.00 9.61 5.98
CA LEU A 243 8.47 9.39 4.64
C LEU A 243 8.17 7.90 4.47
N VAL A 244 6.93 7.57 4.12
CA VAL A 244 6.45 6.19 3.91
C VAL A 244 6.00 6.03 2.45
N PRO A 245 6.92 5.79 1.52
CA PRO A 245 6.57 5.64 0.11
C PRO A 245 6.02 4.24 -0.19
N HIS A 246 5.29 4.12 -1.30
CA HIS A 246 5.05 2.83 -1.94
C HIS A 246 6.37 2.11 -2.20
N GLN A 247 6.45 0.85 -1.83
CA GLN A 247 7.66 0.02 -1.90
C GLN A 247 7.80 -0.64 -3.28
N ALA A 248 8.03 0.17 -4.31
CA ALA A 248 8.19 -0.33 -5.69
C ALA A 248 9.62 -0.76 -6.00
N ASN A 249 10.60 0.04 -5.57
CA ASN A 249 12.01 -0.11 -5.85
C ASN A 249 12.79 0.84 -4.93
N GLN A 250 13.85 0.37 -4.27
CA GLN A 250 14.66 1.21 -3.36
C GLN A 250 15.17 2.47 -4.05
N ARG A 251 15.63 2.36 -5.30
CA ARG A 251 16.15 3.51 -6.06
C ARG A 251 15.10 4.60 -6.34
N ILE A 252 13.83 4.21 -6.50
CA ILE A 252 12.73 5.18 -6.63
C ILE A 252 12.54 5.91 -5.31
N MET A 253 12.52 5.17 -4.20
CA MET A 253 12.31 5.73 -2.87
C MET A 253 13.44 6.67 -2.46
N ASP A 254 14.70 6.27 -2.71
CA ASP A 254 15.88 7.09 -2.46
C ASP A 254 15.82 8.40 -3.27
N HIS A 255 15.46 8.31 -4.55
CA HIS A 255 15.34 9.47 -5.42
C HIS A 255 14.24 10.44 -4.95
N VAL A 256 13.09 9.92 -4.53
CA VAL A 256 12.00 10.75 -3.99
C VAL A 256 12.43 11.44 -2.68
N ALA A 257 13.11 10.71 -1.78
CA ALA A 257 13.62 11.29 -0.54
C ALA A 257 14.66 12.39 -0.81
N GLU A 258 15.62 12.14 -1.71
CA GLU A 258 16.63 13.12 -2.14
C GLU A 258 15.98 14.38 -2.74
N ARG A 259 15.00 14.22 -3.63
CA ARG A 259 14.26 15.33 -4.25
C ARG A 259 13.44 16.14 -3.27
N LEU A 260 13.05 15.54 -2.16
CA LEU A 260 12.36 16.20 -1.05
C LEU A 260 13.31 16.78 0.00
N ASP A 261 14.62 16.74 -0.22
CA ASP A 261 15.66 17.18 0.72
C ASP A 261 15.52 16.49 2.10
N MET A 262 15.19 15.19 2.11
CA MET A 262 15.01 14.40 3.33
C MET A 262 16.26 13.55 3.62
N ASP A 263 16.60 13.45 4.90
CA ASP A 263 17.70 12.60 5.35
C ASP A 263 17.38 11.11 5.18
N PRO A 264 18.37 10.24 4.96
CA PRO A 264 18.14 8.79 4.85
C PRO A 264 17.41 8.19 6.05
N GLY A 265 17.59 8.73 7.26
CA GLY A 265 16.90 8.29 8.48
C GLY A 265 15.41 8.65 8.54
N GLN A 266 14.91 9.44 7.60
CA GLN A 266 13.48 9.77 7.47
C GLN A 266 12.76 8.85 6.48
N LEU A 267 13.49 8.03 5.71
CA LEU A 267 12.90 7.12 4.72
C LEU A 267 12.58 5.76 5.34
N ALA A 268 11.29 5.43 5.42
CA ALA A 268 10.85 4.09 5.80
C ALA A 268 10.96 3.12 4.62
N SER A 269 11.60 2.00 4.82
CA SER A 269 11.75 0.96 3.81
C SER A 269 11.52 -0.43 4.38
N SER A 270 10.74 -1.24 3.67
CA SER A 270 10.50 -2.66 3.95
C SER A 270 10.78 -3.53 2.73
N ILE A 271 11.13 -2.91 1.61
CA ILE A 271 11.27 -3.55 0.31
C ILE A 271 12.34 -4.64 0.28
N ALA A 272 13.41 -4.49 1.07
CA ALA A 272 14.51 -5.43 1.12
C ALA A 272 14.05 -6.87 1.44
N HIS A 273 13.02 -7.01 2.30
CA HIS A 273 12.53 -8.28 2.81
C HIS A 273 11.20 -8.74 2.22
N TYR A 274 10.44 -7.84 1.58
CA TYR A 274 9.09 -8.18 1.11
C TYR A 274 8.88 -7.95 -0.38
N GLY A 275 9.82 -7.27 -1.04
CA GLY A 275 9.65 -6.83 -2.42
C GLY A 275 8.48 -5.85 -2.57
N ASN A 276 7.96 -5.76 -3.77
CA ASN A 276 6.78 -4.93 -4.06
C ASN A 276 5.50 -5.70 -3.73
N THR A 277 4.89 -5.42 -2.60
CA THR A 277 3.62 -6.02 -2.13
C THR A 277 2.38 -5.24 -2.59
N GLY A 278 2.47 -4.57 -3.74
CA GLY A 278 1.33 -3.91 -4.36
C GLY A 278 0.72 -2.79 -3.51
N CYS A 279 -0.61 -2.74 -3.47
CA CYS A 279 -1.34 -1.71 -2.74
C CYS A 279 -1.16 -1.78 -1.21
N ALA A 280 -0.76 -2.92 -0.65
CA ALA A 280 -0.56 -3.09 0.78
C ALA A 280 0.78 -2.49 1.28
N SER A 281 1.75 -2.24 0.38
CA SER A 281 3.14 -1.98 0.71
C SER A 281 3.36 -0.80 1.67
N ALA A 282 2.70 0.33 1.43
CA ALA A 282 2.85 1.52 2.27
C ALA A 282 2.28 1.31 3.68
N ILE A 283 1.15 0.60 3.83
CA ILE A 283 0.61 0.27 5.16
C ILE A 283 1.52 -0.72 5.87
N ILE A 284 2.01 -1.77 5.19
CA ILE A 284 2.97 -2.74 5.77
C ILE A 284 4.19 -1.99 6.34
N THR A 285 4.75 -1.06 5.55
CA THR A 285 5.89 -0.25 5.96
C THR A 285 5.55 0.65 7.15
N LEU A 286 4.39 1.31 7.15
CA LEU A 286 3.94 2.13 8.27
C LEU A 286 3.78 1.29 9.56
N VAL A 287 3.22 0.07 9.47
CA VAL A 287 3.09 -0.86 10.62
C VAL A 287 4.45 -1.12 11.26
N GLN A 288 5.50 -1.31 10.44
CA GLN A 288 6.84 -1.63 10.94
C GLN A 288 7.59 -0.43 11.53
N HIS A 289 7.34 0.76 10.99
CA HIS A 289 8.10 1.95 11.35
C HIS A 289 7.37 2.92 12.29
N GLN A 290 6.07 2.71 12.58
CA GLN A 290 5.26 3.65 13.38
C GLN A 290 5.79 3.93 14.78
N GLN A 291 6.62 3.03 15.35
CA GLN A 291 7.23 3.20 16.66
C GLN A 291 8.42 4.20 16.64
N GLN A 292 8.90 4.58 15.47
CA GLN A 292 9.93 5.61 15.30
C GLN A 292 9.37 7.03 15.45
N LEU A 293 8.04 7.16 15.51
CA LEU A 293 7.33 8.42 15.63
C LEU A 293 6.94 8.67 17.09
N ALA A 294 7.32 9.82 17.61
CA ALA A 294 6.82 10.34 18.86
C ALA A 294 5.45 11.07 18.65
N PRO A 295 4.64 11.21 19.71
CA PRO A 295 3.41 11.99 19.64
C PRO A 295 3.65 13.40 19.07
N GLY A 296 2.79 13.82 18.16
CA GLY A 296 2.88 15.10 17.45
C GLY A 296 3.68 15.05 16.14
N GLU A 297 4.60 14.09 15.97
CA GLU A 297 5.41 13.96 14.77
C GLU A 297 4.58 13.53 13.55
N LEU A 298 5.07 13.91 12.37
CA LEU A 298 4.39 13.70 11.09
C LEU A 298 5.00 12.56 10.29
N ALA A 299 4.14 11.70 9.74
CA ALA A 299 4.47 10.79 8.66
C ALA A 299 3.78 11.25 7.37
N LEU A 300 4.50 11.16 6.26
CA LEU A 300 3.99 11.43 4.92
C LEU A 300 4.01 10.13 4.11
N MET A 301 2.84 9.55 3.91
CA MET A 301 2.68 8.41 3.02
C MET A 301 2.50 8.92 1.59
N VAL A 302 3.27 8.37 0.64
CA VAL A 302 3.17 8.69 -0.79
C VAL A 302 3.09 7.41 -1.60
N THR A 303 2.21 7.39 -2.59
CA THR A 303 1.94 6.21 -3.40
C THR A 303 1.92 6.56 -4.89
N PHE A 304 2.32 5.59 -5.70
CA PHE A 304 2.20 5.63 -7.15
C PHE A 304 1.78 4.26 -7.67
N GLY A 305 0.86 4.21 -8.59
CA GLY A 305 0.32 2.97 -9.14
C GLY A 305 0.23 2.98 -10.65
N GLY A 306 0.14 1.77 -11.21
CA GLY A 306 -0.16 1.60 -12.63
C GLY A 306 -1.44 2.36 -13.02
N GLY A 307 -1.51 2.77 -14.27
CA GLY A 307 -2.70 3.44 -14.75
C GLY A 307 -2.49 4.82 -15.40
N TYR A 308 -1.60 5.72 -15.04
CA TYR A 308 -0.93 5.89 -13.74
C TYR A 308 -1.83 6.62 -12.74
N SER A 309 -1.48 6.52 -11.51
CA SER A 309 -2.16 7.23 -10.42
C SER A 309 -1.18 7.54 -9.28
N ALA A 310 -1.41 8.65 -8.60
CA ALA A 310 -0.62 9.03 -7.45
C ALA A 310 -1.52 9.38 -6.27
N GLY A 311 -0.98 9.25 -5.05
CA GLY A 311 -1.69 9.65 -3.85
C GLY A 311 -0.73 9.97 -2.72
N ALA A 312 -1.19 10.80 -1.79
CA ALA A 312 -0.46 11.11 -0.57
C ALA A 312 -1.43 11.23 0.62
N ALA A 313 -0.95 10.87 1.82
CA ALA A 313 -1.66 11.08 3.07
C ALA A 313 -0.70 11.63 4.13
N LEU A 314 -1.11 12.70 4.79
CA LEU A 314 -0.38 13.32 5.90
C LEU A 314 -0.96 12.82 7.21
N LEU A 315 -0.14 12.13 7.99
CA LEU A 315 -0.50 11.46 9.23
C LEU A 315 0.24 12.13 10.39
N GLN A 316 -0.47 12.39 11.49
CA GLN A 316 0.15 12.89 12.73
C GLN A 316 0.02 11.84 13.80
N LYS A 317 1.13 11.44 14.40
CA LYS A 317 1.18 10.53 15.55
C LYS A 317 0.45 11.14 16.74
N GLN A 318 -0.40 10.34 17.40
CA GLN A 318 -1.13 10.75 18.60
C GLN A 318 -0.51 10.20 19.89
#